data_e326d3b1d07c50b787bf88ab0a3d098f
#
_entry.id   e326d3b1d07c50b787bf88ab0a3d098f
#
_cell.length_a   1.000
_cell.length_b   1.000
_cell.length_c   1.000
_cell.angle_alpha   90.00
_cell.angle_beta   90.00
_cell.angle_gamma   90.00
#
_symmetry.space_group_name_H-M   'P 1'
#
loop_
_entity.id
_entity.type
_entity.pdbx_description
1 polymer ?
#
loop_
_entity_poly.entity_id
_entity_poly.type
_entity_poly.pdbx_seq_one_letter_code
_entity_poly.pdbx_strand_id
1 'polypeptide(L)'
;MAKRVSKETPTNGKKSSFTELNDMLSKFSPDGAIIDESVYAKIDEWIPTGSYILNAALSGSLFGGMPNRRSLMFAGEEGTGKTYLACSIVRNAQAMGYFPIYYDSEGSIDIDFVKRLGIDTSKFRIENVGTVEEFTTLAAKLNETISEIRASGKTPP
;
A
#
# COMPACT_ATOMS: atom_id res chain seq x y z
N MET A 1 37.57 -23.47 8.70
CA MET A 1 37.25 -23.26 10.13
C MET A 1 36.96 -21.79 10.36
N ALA A 2 35.72 -21.42 10.43
CA ALA A 2 35.28 -20.03 10.66
C ALA A 2 35.06 -19.81 12.16
N LYS A 3 35.79 -18.87 12.73
CA LYS A 3 35.67 -18.46 14.14
C LYS A 3 34.31 -17.84 14.40
N ARG A 4 33.53 -18.44 15.27
CA ARG A 4 32.35 -17.86 15.88
C ARG A 4 32.74 -16.63 16.70
N VAL A 5 32.27 -15.45 16.31
CA VAL A 5 32.37 -14.26 17.15
C VAL A 5 31.26 -14.38 18.20
N SER A 6 31.69 -14.51 19.46
CA SER A 6 30.81 -14.47 20.62
C SER A 6 30.20 -13.08 20.76
N LYS A 7 28.89 -13.00 20.79
CA LYS A 7 28.15 -11.80 21.20
C LYS A 7 28.35 -11.59 22.68
N GLU A 8 29.11 -10.58 23.04
CA GLU A 8 29.14 -10.07 24.41
C GLU A 8 27.82 -9.34 24.69
N THR A 9 27.18 -9.75 25.76
CA THR A 9 26.00 -9.12 26.33
C THR A 9 26.46 -7.84 27.03
N PRO A 10 25.93 -6.65 26.73
CA PRO A 10 26.30 -5.43 27.45
C PRO A 10 25.64 -5.42 28.82
N THR A 11 26.47 -5.27 29.83
CA THR A 11 26.14 -5.06 31.24
C THR A 11 25.48 -3.68 31.44
N ASN A 12 24.42 -3.71 32.18
CA ASN A 12 23.77 -2.76 33.06
C ASN A 12 24.29 -1.31 33.15
N GLY A 13 23.39 -0.29 32.91
CA GLY A 13 23.36 0.89 33.76
C GLY A 13 23.48 2.28 33.15
N LYS A 14 23.42 2.49 31.84
CA LYS A 14 23.03 3.80 31.24
C LYS A 14 22.20 3.55 30.00
N LYS A 15 20.94 4.06 30.01
CA LYS A 15 20.19 4.17 28.76
C LYS A 15 21.10 4.85 27.74
N SER A 16 21.23 4.30 26.53
CA SER A 16 22.02 4.95 25.49
C SER A 16 21.40 6.32 25.20
N SER A 17 22.18 7.29 24.81
CA SER A 17 21.69 8.62 24.42
C SER A 17 20.59 8.56 23.33
N PHE A 18 20.62 7.50 22.50
CA PHE A 18 19.58 7.22 21.51
C PHE A 18 18.25 6.83 22.17
N THR A 19 18.27 5.98 23.20
CA THR A 19 17.05 5.58 23.92
C THR A 19 16.41 6.77 24.63
N GLU A 20 17.20 7.64 25.26
CA GLU A 20 16.71 8.86 25.90
C GLU A 20 16.10 9.83 24.89
N LEU A 21 16.74 10.00 23.73
CA LEU A 21 16.22 10.82 22.65
C LEU A 21 14.91 10.26 22.10
N ASN A 22 14.83 8.96 21.87
CA ASN A 22 13.61 8.29 21.39
C ASN A 22 12.47 8.41 22.40
N ASP A 23 12.73 8.23 23.70
CA ASP A 23 11.75 8.44 24.78
C ASP A 23 11.23 9.90 24.81
N MET A 24 12.10 10.89 24.51
CA MET A 24 11.69 12.28 24.42
C MET A 24 10.84 12.55 23.17
N LEU A 25 11.25 12.04 22.02
CA LEU A 25 10.53 12.21 20.76
C LEU A 25 9.13 11.59 20.82
N SER A 26 8.98 10.44 21.45
CA SER A 26 7.67 9.77 21.63
C SER A 26 6.65 10.59 22.41
N LYS A 27 7.10 11.57 23.21
CA LYS A 27 6.22 12.52 23.92
C LYS A 27 5.63 13.58 22.99
N PHE A 28 6.36 13.95 21.94
CA PHE A 28 5.94 14.96 20.96
C PHE A 28 5.25 14.35 19.74
N SER A 29 5.59 13.11 19.41
CA SER A 29 5.05 12.37 18.27
C SER A 29 4.68 10.95 18.71
N PRO A 30 3.48 10.75 19.27
CA PRO A 30 3.03 9.42 19.74
C PRO A 30 3.00 8.35 18.66
N ASP A 31 2.80 8.77 17.40
CA ASP A 31 2.74 7.87 16.23
C ASP A 31 4.14 7.58 15.65
N GLY A 32 5.17 8.24 16.15
CA GLY A 32 6.56 8.00 15.77
C GLY A 32 7.07 6.69 16.36
N ALA A 33 7.81 5.90 15.56
CA ALA A 33 8.42 4.66 16.02
C ALA A 33 9.80 4.45 15.40
N ILE A 34 10.62 3.66 16.08
CA ILE A 34 11.86 3.12 15.48
C ILE A 34 11.44 2.23 14.30
N ILE A 35 12.18 2.28 13.19
CA ILE A 35 11.78 1.60 11.94
C ILE A 35 11.54 0.10 12.11
N ASP A 36 12.31 -0.57 12.97
CA ASP A 36 12.13 -2.00 13.26
C ASP A 36 10.82 -2.31 14.01
N GLU A 37 10.25 -1.32 14.69
CA GLU A 37 9.01 -1.43 15.45
C GLU A 37 7.82 -0.82 14.68
N SER A 38 8.08 -0.11 13.59
CA SER A 38 7.07 0.59 12.83
C SER A 38 6.16 -0.36 12.06
N VAL A 39 4.88 -0.34 12.37
CA VAL A 39 3.84 -1.07 11.61
C VAL A 39 3.76 -0.56 10.18
N TYR A 40 4.04 0.74 9.96
CA TYR A 40 3.99 1.36 8.63
C TYR A 40 5.17 0.95 7.73
N ALA A 41 6.29 0.51 8.30
CA ALA A 41 7.46 0.07 7.53
C ALA A 41 7.32 -1.35 6.98
N LYS A 42 6.45 -2.16 7.56
CA LYS A 42 6.26 -3.56 7.16
C LYS A 42 5.48 -3.67 5.85
N ILE A 43 5.99 -4.54 4.98
CA ILE A 43 5.27 -5.02 3.80
C ILE A 43 4.80 -6.43 4.14
N ASP A 44 3.49 -6.62 4.24
CA ASP A 44 2.92 -7.91 4.63
C ASP A 44 2.56 -8.73 3.39
N GLU A 45 2.20 -8.06 2.29
CA GLU A 45 1.75 -8.69 1.06
C GLU A 45 2.28 -7.97 -0.18
N TRP A 46 2.40 -8.72 -1.25
CA TRP A 46 2.77 -8.26 -2.57
C TRP A 46 1.66 -8.55 -3.56
N ILE A 47 1.16 -7.51 -4.22
CA ILE A 47 0.09 -7.63 -5.22
C ILE A 47 0.75 -7.78 -6.60
N PRO A 48 0.59 -8.92 -7.29
CA PRO A 48 1.19 -9.12 -8.62
C PRO A 48 0.70 -8.06 -9.61
N THR A 49 1.64 -7.51 -10.40
CA THR A 49 1.29 -6.48 -11.39
C THR A 49 0.73 -7.06 -12.69
N GLY A 50 0.84 -8.37 -12.90
CA GLY A 50 0.56 -9.02 -14.18
C GLY A 50 1.77 -9.09 -15.12
N SER A 51 2.89 -8.46 -14.76
CA SER A 51 4.16 -8.50 -15.49
C SER A 51 5.29 -8.99 -14.59
N TYR A 52 5.94 -10.08 -14.96
CA TYR A 52 7.08 -10.61 -14.21
C TYR A 52 8.24 -9.62 -14.10
N ILE A 53 8.49 -8.86 -15.17
CA ILE A 53 9.55 -7.84 -15.20
C ILE A 53 9.23 -6.73 -14.20
N LEU A 54 7.98 -6.25 -14.20
CA LEU A 54 7.56 -5.19 -13.27
C LEU A 54 7.52 -5.71 -11.83
N ASN A 55 7.09 -6.95 -11.60
CA ASN A 55 7.18 -7.58 -10.29
C ASN A 55 8.61 -7.60 -9.78
N ALA A 56 9.57 -8.05 -10.60
CA ALA A 56 10.98 -8.09 -10.22
C ALA A 56 11.54 -6.69 -9.94
N ALA A 57 11.18 -5.70 -10.74
CA ALA A 57 11.62 -4.32 -10.55
C ALA A 57 11.12 -3.70 -9.23
N LEU A 58 9.88 -4.03 -8.81
CA LEU A 58 9.27 -3.47 -7.61
C LEU A 58 9.63 -4.24 -6.32
N SER A 59 9.76 -5.55 -6.41
CA SER A 59 9.89 -6.42 -5.22
C SER A 59 11.19 -7.22 -5.16
N GLY A 60 12.02 -7.19 -6.22
CA GLY A 60 13.18 -8.06 -6.34
C GLY A 60 12.82 -9.54 -6.66
N SER A 61 11.54 -9.86 -6.88
CA SER A 61 11.06 -11.21 -7.14
C SER A 61 10.10 -11.23 -8.33
N LEU A 62 10.21 -12.22 -9.21
CA LEU A 62 9.29 -12.43 -10.33
C LEU A 62 7.84 -12.68 -9.86
N PHE A 63 7.67 -13.21 -8.65
CA PHE A 63 6.39 -13.57 -8.05
C PHE A 63 5.90 -12.57 -6.99
N GLY A 64 6.61 -11.44 -6.83
CA GLY A 64 6.18 -10.34 -5.98
C GLY A 64 5.25 -9.39 -6.72
N GLY A 65 5.52 -8.09 -6.63
CA GLY A 65 4.72 -7.07 -7.31
C GLY A 65 4.70 -5.74 -6.57
N MET A 66 3.54 -5.09 -6.58
CA MET A 66 3.32 -3.87 -5.80
C MET A 66 3.22 -4.21 -4.30
N PRO A 67 4.02 -3.60 -3.42
CA PRO A 67 3.88 -3.80 -1.99
C PRO A 67 2.57 -3.16 -1.49
N ASN A 68 1.89 -3.84 -0.57
CA ASN A 68 0.76 -3.23 0.12
C ASN A 68 1.21 -2.01 0.95
N ARG A 69 0.29 -1.13 1.29
CA ARG A 69 0.54 0.10 2.08
C ARG A 69 1.59 1.03 1.45
N ARG A 70 1.76 0.97 0.13
CA ARG A 70 2.67 1.85 -0.62
C ARG A 70 1.94 2.48 -1.80
N SER A 71 2.43 3.64 -2.22
CA SER A 71 1.96 4.30 -3.42
C SER A 71 2.87 3.95 -4.59
N LEU A 72 2.28 3.67 -5.74
CA LEU A 72 2.97 3.44 -7.00
C LEU A 72 2.45 4.45 -8.02
N MET A 73 3.34 5.13 -8.71
CA MET A 73 2.99 6.08 -9.75
C MET A 73 3.49 5.56 -11.12
N PHE A 74 2.59 5.52 -12.10
CA PHE A 74 2.92 5.30 -13.50
C PHE A 74 2.95 6.64 -14.22
N ALA A 75 4.10 7.04 -14.73
CA ALA A 75 4.29 8.24 -15.54
C ALA A 75 4.72 7.87 -16.95
N GLY A 76 4.22 8.59 -17.95
CA GLY A 76 4.53 8.37 -19.38
C GLY A 76 3.50 9.06 -20.26
N GLU A 77 3.79 9.08 -21.56
CA GLU A 77 2.91 9.66 -22.58
C GLU A 77 1.56 8.92 -22.66
N GLU A 78 0.60 9.54 -23.32
CA GLU A 78 -0.69 8.92 -23.63
C GLU A 78 -0.48 7.63 -24.45
N GLY A 79 -1.34 6.63 -24.24
CA GLY A 79 -1.27 5.36 -24.99
C GLY A 79 -0.17 4.38 -24.54
N THR A 80 0.68 4.71 -23.56
CA THR A 80 1.79 3.84 -23.11
C THR A 80 1.37 2.68 -22.19
N GLY A 81 0.06 2.52 -21.93
CA GLY A 81 -0.47 1.40 -21.16
C GLY A 81 -0.52 1.60 -19.63
N LYS A 82 -0.42 2.85 -19.14
CA LYS A 82 -0.52 3.15 -17.69
C LYS A 82 -1.79 2.59 -17.06
N THR A 83 -2.94 2.89 -17.67
CA THR A 83 -4.25 2.39 -17.22
C THR A 83 -4.35 0.88 -17.31
N TYR A 84 -3.79 0.25 -18.36
CA TYR A 84 -3.73 -1.20 -18.49
C TYR A 84 -2.96 -1.85 -17.31
N LEU A 85 -1.81 -1.31 -16.97
CA LEU A 85 -1.00 -1.80 -15.85
C LEU A 85 -1.73 -1.61 -14.51
N ALA A 86 -2.34 -0.45 -14.29
CA ALA A 86 -3.15 -0.19 -13.10
C ALA A 86 -4.31 -1.18 -12.98
N CYS A 87 -5.07 -1.40 -14.06
CA CYS A 87 -6.16 -2.37 -14.10
C CYS A 87 -5.68 -3.82 -13.92
N SER A 88 -4.49 -4.17 -14.41
CA SER A 88 -3.92 -5.50 -14.17
C SER A 88 -3.62 -5.73 -12.68
N ILE A 89 -3.12 -4.71 -11.99
CA ILE A 89 -2.93 -4.76 -10.52
C ILE A 89 -4.27 -4.89 -9.82
N VAL A 90 -5.28 -4.10 -10.21
CA VAL A 90 -6.65 -4.16 -9.67
C VAL A 90 -7.23 -5.58 -9.78
N ARG A 91 -7.13 -6.21 -10.95
CA ARG A 91 -7.59 -7.60 -11.15
C ARG A 91 -6.91 -8.56 -10.16
N ASN A 92 -5.60 -8.46 -10.01
CA ASN A 92 -4.86 -9.34 -9.12
C ASN A 92 -5.18 -9.04 -7.64
N ALA A 93 -5.38 -7.77 -7.29
CA ALA A 93 -5.84 -7.38 -5.96
C ALA A 93 -7.22 -7.97 -5.64
N GLN A 94 -8.17 -7.94 -6.58
CA GLN A 94 -9.48 -8.58 -6.40
C GLN A 94 -9.35 -10.09 -6.16
N ALA A 95 -8.45 -10.77 -6.88
CA ALA A 95 -8.20 -12.20 -6.67
C ALA A 95 -7.64 -12.50 -5.27
N MET A 96 -7.01 -11.52 -4.63
CA MET A 96 -6.53 -11.58 -3.24
C MET A 96 -7.58 -11.14 -2.21
N GLY A 97 -8.77 -10.75 -2.65
CA GLY A 97 -9.88 -10.34 -1.76
C GLY A 97 -9.94 -8.83 -1.48
N TYR A 98 -9.15 -8.02 -2.15
CA TYR A 98 -9.23 -6.56 -2.03
C TYR A 98 -10.45 -6.00 -2.76
N PHE A 99 -11.02 -4.93 -2.21
CA PHE A 99 -12.07 -4.13 -2.83
C PHE A 99 -11.46 -2.86 -3.41
N PRO A 100 -11.23 -2.78 -4.73
CA PRO A 100 -10.62 -1.61 -5.36
C PRO A 100 -11.60 -0.48 -5.52
N ILE A 101 -11.11 0.74 -5.31
CA ILE A 101 -11.82 1.98 -5.59
C ILE A 101 -10.98 2.77 -6.58
N TYR A 102 -11.58 3.15 -7.68
CA TYR A 102 -10.95 3.91 -8.75
C TYR A 102 -11.49 5.34 -8.77
N TYR A 103 -10.62 6.30 -8.60
CA TYR A 103 -10.95 7.71 -8.77
C TYR A 103 -10.58 8.13 -10.18
N ASP A 104 -11.58 8.41 -11.00
CA ASP A 104 -11.42 8.77 -12.40
C ASP A 104 -11.57 10.29 -12.57
N SER A 105 -10.47 10.96 -12.91
CA SER A 105 -10.46 12.40 -13.18
C SER A 105 -10.63 12.76 -14.66
N GLU A 106 -10.52 11.76 -15.54
CA GLU A 106 -10.59 11.95 -16.99
C GLU A 106 -11.90 11.45 -17.58
N GLY A 107 -12.67 10.64 -16.84
CA GLY A 107 -13.89 9.99 -17.33
C GLY A 107 -13.62 9.01 -18.47
N SER A 108 -12.40 8.44 -18.51
CA SER A 108 -11.90 7.68 -19.66
C SER A 108 -12.00 6.17 -19.51
N ILE A 109 -12.43 5.67 -18.35
CA ILE A 109 -12.48 4.22 -18.13
C ILE A 109 -13.67 3.60 -18.87
N ASP A 110 -13.39 2.60 -19.69
CA ASP A 110 -14.40 1.83 -20.43
C ASP A 110 -14.72 0.52 -19.69
N ILE A 111 -16.00 0.28 -19.43
CA ILE A 111 -16.48 -0.91 -18.73
C ILE A 111 -16.17 -2.20 -19.50
N ASP A 112 -16.23 -2.18 -20.83
CA ASP A 112 -15.92 -3.36 -21.64
C ASP A 112 -14.43 -3.66 -21.66
N PHE A 113 -13.61 -2.63 -21.60
CA PHE A 113 -12.16 -2.77 -21.41
C PHE A 113 -11.86 -3.44 -20.07
N VAL A 114 -12.46 -2.97 -18.96
CA VAL A 114 -12.29 -3.51 -17.61
C VAL A 114 -12.73 -4.98 -17.55
N LYS A 115 -13.89 -5.32 -18.16
CA LYS A 115 -14.38 -6.69 -18.25
C LYS A 115 -13.44 -7.61 -19.04
N ARG A 116 -12.92 -7.14 -20.18
CA ARG A 116 -11.95 -7.91 -20.98
C ARG A 116 -10.65 -8.22 -20.22
N LEU A 117 -10.28 -7.37 -19.27
CA LEU A 117 -9.14 -7.65 -18.38
C LEU A 117 -9.44 -8.67 -17.29
N GLY A 118 -10.70 -9.11 -17.16
CA GLY A 118 -11.12 -10.09 -16.15
C GLY A 118 -11.32 -9.49 -14.77
N ILE A 119 -11.59 -8.18 -14.67
CA ILE A 119 -11.95 -7.51 -13.43
C ILE A 119 -13.43 -7.75 -13.16
N ASP A 120 -13.77 -8.14 -11.94
CA ASP A 120 -15.16 -8.26 -11.48
C ASP A 120 -15.74 -6.86 -11.26
N THR A 121 -16.53 -6.41 -12.23
CA THR A 121 -17.13 -5.07 -12.20
C THR A 121 -18.20 -4.89 -11.12
N SER A 122 -18.73 -5.96 -10.56
CA SER A 122 -19.67 -5.89 -9.43
C SER A 122 -18.99 -5.55 -8.09
N LYS A 123 -17.67 -5.71 -8.04
CA LYS A 123 -16.80 -5.41 -6.89
C LYS A 123 -15.74 -4.35 -7.21
N PHE A 124 -16.01 -3.51 -8.19
CA PHE A 124 -15.12 -2.44 -8.61
C PHE A 124 -15.86 -1.11 -8.56
N ARG A 125 -15.54 -0.30 -7.58
CA ARG A 125 -16.19 1.00 -7.40
C ARG A 125 -15.43 2.06 -8.18
N ILE A 126 -16.17 2.91 -8.90
CA ILE A 126 -15.63 4.07 -9.62
C ILE A 126 -16.25 5.34 -9.03
N GLU A 127 -15.42 6.32 -8.74
CA GLU A 127 -15.79 7.66 -8.31
C GLU A 127 -15.23 8.67 -9.31
N ASN A 128 -16.12 9.42 -9.98
CA ASN A 128 -15.68 10.51 -10.84
C ASN A 128 -15.32 11.72 -9.98
N VAL A 129 -14.13 12.24 -10.17
CA VAL A 129 -13.60 13.38 -9.42
C VAL A 129 -13.05 14.41 -10.41
N GLY A 130 -13.54 15.64 -10.35
CA GLY A 130 -13.08 16.73 -11.21
C GLY A 130 -11.96 17.57 -10.59
N THR A 131 -11.83 17.55 -9.28
CA THR A 131 -10.85 18.35 -8.54
C THR A 131 -10.13 17.56 -7.45
N VAL A 132 -8.97 18.08 -7.02
CA VAL A 132 -8.21 17.50 -5.91
C VAL A 132 -8.98 17.59 -4.59
N GLU A 133 -9.76 18.65 -4.42
CA GLU A 133 -10.60 18.87 -3.23
C GLU A 133 -11.70 17.82 -3.13
N GLU A 134 -12.35 17.50 -4.25
CA GLU A 134 -13.34 16.41 -4.32
C GLU A 134 -12.71 15.07 -3.97
N PHE A 135 -11.57 14.74 -4.59
CA PHE A 135 -10.82 13.53 -4.27
C PHE A 135 -10.50 13.44 -2.78
N THR A 136 -9.93 14.51 -2.21
CA THR A 136 -9.53 14.55 -0.80
C THR A 136 -10.72 14.35 0.13
N THR A 137 -11.86 14.99 -0.20
CA THR A 137 -13.11 14.88 0.58
C THR A 137 -13.66 13.45 0.54
N LEU A 138 -13.70 12.83 -0.63
CA LEU A 138 -14.17 11.45 -0.78
C LEU A 138 -13.25 10.45 -0.10
N ALA A 139 -11.93 10.62 -0.24
CA ALA A 139 -10.94 9.76 0.40
C ALA A 139 -11.01 9.86 1.94
N ALA A 140 -11.21 11.07 2.49
CA ALA A 140 -11.40 11.26 3.93
C ALA A 140 -12.66 10.54 4.44
N LYS A 141 -13.81 10.71 3.78
CA LYS A 141 -15.05 10.01 4.13
C LYS A 141 -14.92 8.50 4.06
N LEU A 142 -14.19 7.98 3.05
CA LEU A 142 -13.92 6.55 2.95
C LEU A 142 -13.14 6.05 4.15
N ASN A 143 -12.10 6.77 4.55
CA ASN A 143 -11.28 6.39 5.71
C ASN A 143 -12.08 6.42 7.02
N GLU A 144 -12.97 7.40 7.21
CA GLU A 144 -13.90 7.45 8.33
C GLU A 144 -14.82 6.22 8.33
N THR A 145 -15.44 5.91 7.20
CA THR A 145 -16.34 4.73 7.05
C THR A 145 -15.60 3.42 7.35
N ILE A 146 -14.39 3.25 6.84
CA ILE A 146 -13.56 2.06 7.13
C ILE A 146 -13.24 1.98 8.62
N SER A 147 -12.94 3.10 9.26
CA SER A 147 -12.65 3.16 10.69
C SER A 147 -13.88 2.78 11.54
N GLU A 148 -15.07 3.24 11.17
CA GLU A 148 -16.33 2.89 11.80
C GLU A 148 -16.65 1.38 11.65
N ILE A 149 -16.44 0.82 10.45
CA ILE A 149 -16.63 -0.61 10.20
C ILE A 149 -15.70 -1.44 11.09
N ARG A 150 -14.42 -1.04 11.20
CA ARG A 150 -13.45 -1.70 12.08
C ARG A 150 -13.84 -1.58 13.55
N ALA A 151 -14.28 -0.42 14.00
CA ALA A 151 -14.73 -0.19 15.38
C ALA A 151 -15.97 -1.02 15.73
N SER A 152 -16.83 -1.34 14.74
CA SER A 152 -17.99 -2.23 14.92
C SER A 152 -17.63 -3.74 14.98
N GLY A 153 -16.36 -4.09 14.95
CA GLY A 153 -15.88 -5.48 14.95
C GLY A 153 -16.05 -6.23 13.63
N LYS A 154 -16.40 -5.53 12.57
CA LYS A 154 -16.47 -6.09 11.21
C LYS A 154 -15.13 -5.87 10.50
N THR A 155 -14.69 -6.87 9.76
CA THR A 155 -13.54 -6.71 8.86
C THR A 155 -14.03 -6.00 7.60
N PRO A 156 -13.50 -4.84 7.21
CA PRO A 156 -13.81 -4.26 5.91
C PRO A 156 -13.31 -5.19 4.81
N PRO A 157 -13.98 -5.21 3.68
CA PRO A 157 -13.60 -6.04 2.54
C PRO A 157 -12.25 -5.60 1.96
#